data_90de1bda475c5725c4c5f19cc2435cf3
#
_entry.id   90de1bda475c5725c4c5f19cc2435cf3
#
_cell.length_a   1.000
_cell.length_b   1.000
_cell.length_c   1.000
_cell.angle_alpha   90.00
_cell.angle_beta   90.00
_cell.angle_gamma   90.00
#
_symmetry.space_group_name_H-M   'P 1'
#
loop_
_entity.id
_entity.type
_entity.pdbx_description
1 polymer ?
#
loop_
_entity_poly.entity_id
_entity_poly.type
_entity_poly.pdbx_seq_one_letter_code
_entity_poly.pdbx_strand_id
1 'polypeptide(L)'
;LGSYLLVLPLQYLLVWNGSYLLYGLFIPICVMLVLPMLGLLSGQCRDFLSRTRSLRLGLLSCVYGISYVPALLTLPITGQPGHNNAYVLVFLLLVVQLSDVLQYLWGRLAGRHAIAPQLSPAKTIEGTLGGILSASALGAGLASITPFTIPEAAMISLLITLLGFLGGLAMSAAKRSRGIKDWSNLIPGHGGMLDRLDSIFLSAPVFFHLLLYGWSA
;
A
#
# COMPACT_ATOMS: atom_id res chain seq x y z
N LEU A 1 -10.43 20.65 1.15
CA LEU A 1 -11.56 19.82 1.64
C LEU A 1 -12.59 19.60 0.52
N GLY A 2 -12.99 20.62 -0.25
CA GLY A 2 -14.02 20.51 -1.31
C GLY A 2 -13.68 19.53 -2.44
N SER A 3 -12.41 19.43 -2.85
CA SER A 3 -12.00 18.50 -3.90
C SER A 3 -12.00 17.03 -3.46
N TYR A 4 -11.86 16.75 -2.17
CA TYR A 4 -11.93 15.38 -1.63
C TYR A 4 -13.35 14.83 -1.59
N LEU A 5 -14.33 15.70 -1.32
CA LEU A 5 -15.76 15.34 -1.29
C LEU A 5 -16.31 14.98 -2.68
N LEU A 6 -15.68 15.45 -3.76
CA LEU A 6 -16.06 15.14 -5.13
C LEU A 6 -15.36 13.89 -5.69
N VAL A 7 -14.11 13.63 -5.26
CA VAL A 7 -13.32 12.51 -5.78
C VAL A 7 -13.85 11.16 -5.27
N LEU A 8 -14.23 11.08 -3.98
CA LEU A 8 -14.74 9.83 -3.39
C LEU A 8 -16.06 9.36 -4.01
N PRO A 9 -17.13 10.19 -4.14
CA PRO A 9 -18.34 9.75 -4.79
C PRO A 9 -18.20 9.53 -6.29
N LEU A 10 -17.35 10.29 -6.97
CA LEU A 10 -17.04 10.07 -8.40
C LEU A 10 -16.35 8.71 -8.59
N GLN A 11 -15.42 8.37 -7.73
CA GLN A 11 -14.71 7.10 -7.75
C GLN A 11 -15.67 5.93 -7.45
N TYR A 12 -16.55 6.10 -6.46
CA TYR A 12 -17.59 5.10 -6.14
C TYR A 12 -18.55 4.89 -7.33
N LEU A 13 -19.01 5.98 -7.97
CA LEU A 13 -19.84 5.92 -9.17
C LEU A 13 -19.17 5.23 -10.35
N LEU A 14 -17.88 5.37 -10.49
CA LEU A 14 -17.09 4.83 -11.60
C LEU A 14 -16.74 3.34 -11.40
N VAL A 15 -16.49 2.94 -10.16
CA VAL A 15 -16.38 1.52 -9.77
C VAL A 15 -17.74 0.83 -9.95
N TRP A 16 -18.83 1.48 -9.58
CA TRP A 16 -20.19 0.95 -9.72
C TRP A 16 -20.63 0.76 -11.18
N ASN A 17 -20.23 1.65 -12.08
CA ASN A 17 -20.61 1.60 -13.50
C ASN A 17 -19.69 0.72 -14.38
N GLY A 18 -18.71 0.02 -13.82
CA GLY A 18 -17.81 -0.86 -14.58
C GLY A 18 -16.96 -0.14 -15.63
N SER A 19 -16.79 1.18 -15.49
CA SER A 19 -16.02 1.98 -16.46
C SER A 19 -14.53 1.72 -16.34
N TYR A 20 -14.02 0.84 -17.19
CA TYR A 20 -12.59 0.47 -17.27
C TYR A 20 -11.66 1.64 -17.65
N LEU A 21 -12.21 2.77 -18.09
CA LEU A 21 -11.45 3.94 -18.57
C LEU A 21 -10.61 4.59 -17.47
N LEU A 22 -11.07 4.54 -16.22
CA LEU A 22 -10.30 5.04 -15.06
C LEU A 22 -9.24 4.06 -14.56
N TYR A 23 -9.39 2.79 -14.84
CA TYR A 23 -8.35 1.81 -14.54
C TYR A 23 -7.09 2.06 -15.39
N GLY A 24 -7.25 2.57 -16.62
CA GLY A 24 -6.14 3.02 -17.46
C GLY A 24 -5.38 4.23 -16.91
N LEU A 25 -6.01 5.07 -16.06
CA LEU A 25 -5.35 6.18 -15.37
C LEU A 25 -4.58 5.74 -14.11
N PHE A 26 -4.90 4.57 -13.56
CA PHE A 26 -4.23 4.06 -12.37
C PHE A 26 -2.73 3.80 -12.60
N ILE A 27 -2.38 3.18 -13.73
CA ILE A 27 -0.99 2.89 -14.08
C ILE A 27 -0.17 4.19 -14.20
N PRO A 28 -0.60 5.23 -14.93
CA PRO A 28 0.10 6.51 -14.96
C PRO A 28 0.21 7.19 -13.59
N ILE A 29 -0.82 7.09 -12.74
CA ILE A 29 -0.79 7.66 -11.39
C ILE A 29 0.24 6.92 -10.52
N CYS A 30 0.29 5.60 -10.58
CA CYS A 30 1.32 4.81 -9.89
C CYS A 30 2.72 5.15 -10.42
N VAL A 31 2.90 5.29 -11.73
CA VAL A 31 4.16 5.70 -12.34
C VAL A 31 4.56 7.11 -11.90
N MET A 32 3.62 8.07 -11.89
CA MET A 32 3.88 9.43 -11.39
C MET A 32 4.25 9.48 -9.91
N LEU A 33 3.85 8.48 -9.11
CA LEU A 33 4.23 8.37 -7.70
C LEU A 33 5.57 7.67 -7.50
N VAL A 34 5.84 6.62 -8.29
CA VAL A 34 7.04 5.79 -8.16
C VAL A 34 8.27 6.50 -8.75
N LEU A 35 8.14 7.20 -9.88
CA LEU A 35 9.27 7.91 -10.51
C LEU A 35 9.91 8.99 -9.63
N PRO A 36 9.14 9.90 -8.98
CA PRO A 36 9.71 10.85 -8.03
C PRO A 36 10.34 10.18 -6.82
N MET A 37 9.81 9.02 -6.42
CA MET A 37 10.32 8.24 -5.31
C MET A 37 11.69 7.62 -5.64
N LEU A 38 11.87 7.10 -6.84
CA LEU A 38 13.17 6.63 -7.33
C LEU A 38 14.18 7.79 -7.40
N GLY A 39 13.73 8.99 -7.81
CA GLY A 39 14.53 10.22 -7.77
C GLY A 39 14.95 10.64 -6.36
N LEU A 40 14.09 10.42 -5.34
CA LEU A 40 14.41 10.65 -3.93
C LEU A 40 15.50 9.69 -3.41
N LEU A 41 15.45 8.44 -3.83
CA LEU A 41 16.49 7.46 -3.49
C LEU A 41 17.85 7.83 -4.11
N SER A 42 17.84 8.49 -5.27
CA SER A 42 19.05 8.99 -5.95
C SER A 42 19.56 10.35 -5.44
N GLY A 43 18.90 10.95 -4.46
CA GLY A 43 19.29 12.23 -3.85
C GLY A 43 19.01 13.49 -4.68
N GLN A 44 18.46 13.37 -5.88
CA GLN A 44 18.23 14.49 -6.81
C GLN A 44 16.91 15.25 -6.64
N CYS A 45 16.03 14.80 -5.74
CA CYS A 45 14.63 15.27 -5.71
C CYS A 45 14.27 16.19 -4.54
N ARG A 46 15.24 16.85 -3.88
CA ARG A 46 14.95 17.77 -2.76
C ARG A 46 14.00 18.91 -3.16
N ASP A 47 14.10 19.42 -4.40
CA ASP A 47 13.31 20.58 -4.85
C ASP A 47 11.92 20.21 -5.36
N PHE A 48 11.69 18.97 -5.78
CA PHE A 48 10.40 18.55 -6.33
C PHE A 48 9.33 18.37 -5.26
N LEU A 49 9.70 17.82 -4.10
CA LEU A 49 8.77 17.61 -2.97
C LEU A 49 8.55 18.85 -2.10
N SER A 50 9.39 19.87 -2.22
CA SER A 50 9.24 21.12 -1.46
C SER A 50 8.06 21.97 -1.92
N ARG A 51 7.54 21.74 -3.12
CA ARG A 51 6.44 22.54 -3.68
C ARG A 51 5.08 22.00 -3.23
N THR A 52 4.23 22.93 -2.83
CA THR A 52 2.85 22.70 -2.31
C THR A 52 1.97 21.83 -3.23
N ARG A 53 2.27 21.77 -4.54
CA ARG A 53 1.54 20.95 -5.53
C ARG A 53 1.79 19.45 -5.35
N SER A 54 3.01 19.05 -5.09
CA SER A 54 3.38 17.62 -4.94
C SER A 54 2.74 16.98 -3.72
N LEU A 55 2.51 17.75 -2.67
CA LEU A 55 1.87 17.28 -1.45
C LEU A 55 0.36 17.09 -1.59
N ARG A 56 -0.29 17.98 -2.33
CA ARG A 56 -1.72 17.81 -2.65
C ARG A 56 -1.92 16.54 -3.47
N LEU A 57 -1.05 16.29 -4.44
CA LEU A 57 -1.07 15.06 -5.24
C LEU A 57 -0.79 13.83 -4.39
N GLY A 58 0.19 13.87 -3.48
CA GLY A 58 0.49 12.77 -2.56
C GLY A 58 -0.69 12.43 -1.63
N LEU A 59 -1.32 13.44 -1.02
CA LEU A 59 -2.51 13.24 -0.18
C LEU A 59 -3.69 12.70 -0.99
N LEU A 60 -3.95 13.23 -2.19
CA LEU A 60 -4.98 12.73 -3.10
C LEU A 60 -4.74 11.26 -3.44
N SER A 61 -3.50 10.89 -3.73
CA SER A 61 -3.13 9.52 -4.03
C SER A 61 -3.31 8.58 -2.85
N CYS A 62 -3.03 9.05 -1.62
CA CYS A 62 -3.27 8.26 -0.41
C CYS A 62 -4.77 8.03 -0.18
N VAL A 63 -5.60 9.09 -0.29
CA VAL A 63 -7.06 8.97 -0.16
C VAL A 63 -7.60 8.05 -1.25
N TYR A 64 -7.14 8.21 -2.49
CA TYR A 64 -7.48 7.35 -3.61
C TYR A 64 -7.08 5.89 -3.34
N GLY A 65 -5.83 5.64 -2.95
CA GLY A 65 -5.34 4.29 -2.68
C GLY A 65 -6.10 3.59 -1.54
N ILE A 66 -6.39 4.31 -0.46
CA ILE A 66 -7.12 3.76 0.70
C ILE A 66 -8.58 3.45 0.35
N SER A 67 -9.21 4.20 -0.57
CA SER A 67 -10.61 3.97 -0.96
C SER A 67 -10.85 2.61 -1.65
N TYR A 68 -9.79 1.96 -2.15
CA TYR A 68 -9.89 0.59 -2.65
C TYR A 68 -10.11 -0.47 -1.55
N VAL A 69 -9.79 -0.16 -0.30
CA VAL A 69 -10.01 -1.08 0.82
C VAL A 69 -11.50 -1.41 1.00
N PRO A 70 -12.41 -0.45 1.16
CA PRO A 70 -13.85 -0.74 1.19
C PRO A 70 -14.39 -1.23 -0.17
N ALA A 71 -13.78 -0.83 -1.30
CA ALA A 71 -14.20 -1.30 -2.61
C ALA A 71 -14.01 -2.81 -2.81
N LEU A 72 -13.05 -3.44 -2.10
CA LEU A 72 -12.89 -4.90 -2.11
C LEU A 72 -14.15 -5.65 -1.67
N LEU A 73 -14.96 -5.06 -0.79
CA LEU A 73 -16.19 -5.68 -0.30
C LEU A 73 -17.30 -5.75 -1.37
N THR A 74 -17.20 -4.94 -2.41
CA THR A 74 -18.22 -4.85 -3.49
C THR A 74 -17.89 -5.68 -4.72
N LEU A 75 -16.70 -6.31 -4.78
CA LEU A 75 -16.29 -7.12 -5.92
C LEU A 75 -17.13 -8.40 -6.02
N PRO A 76 -17.69 -8.74 -7.20
CA PRO A 76 -18.31 -10.03 -7.47
C PRO A 76 -17.19 -11.08 -7.67
N ILE A 77 -16.66 -11.65 -6.59
CA ILE A 77 -15.60 -12.66 -6.68
C ILE A 77 -16.21 -14.02 -7.01
N THR A 78 -15.82 -14.59 -8.14
CA THR A 78 -16.15 -15.96 -8.55
C THR A 78 -15.16 -16.94 -7.95
N GLY A 79 -15.64 -17.88 -7.24
CA GLY A 79 -14.83 -18.93 -6.61
C GLY A 79 -15.62 -19.47 -5.44
N GLN A 80 -15.48 -20.64 -5.00
CA GLN A 80 -16.16 -21.42 -3.98
C GLN A 80 -17.40 -20.80 -3.27
N PRO A 81 -18.55 -21.45 -3.32
CA PRO A 81 -19.76 -20.98 -2.62
C PRO A 81 -19.46 -20.86 -1.12
N GLY A 82 -19.56 -19.62 -0.58
CA GLY A 82 -19.34 -19.33 0.84
C GLY A 82 -18.15 -18.39 1.13
N HIS A 83 -17.30 -18.04 0.16
CA HIS A 83 -16.26 -17.06 0.39
C HIS A 83 -16.85 -15.63 0.45
N ASN A 84 -16.72 -15.02 1.62
CA ASN A 84 -17.12 -13.63 1.82
C ASN A 84 -15.93 -12.73 1.45
N ASN A 85 -16.17 -11.67 0.68
CA ASN A 85 -15.18 -10.64 0.35
C ASN A 85 -14.45 -10.07 1.59
N ALA A 86 -15.08 -10.16 2.77
CA ALA A 86 -14.45 -9.79 4.03
C ALA A 86 -13.16 -10.59 4.31
N TYR A 87 -13.09 -11.87 3.93
CA TYR A 87 -11.87 -12.68 4.11
C TYR A 87 -10.72 -12.19 3.23
N VAL A 88 -11.03 -11.75 2.01
CA VAL A 88 -10.04 -11.17 1.09
C VAL A 88 -9.53 -9.84 1.61
N LEU A 89 -10.40 -9.02 2.20
CA LEU A 89 -10.01 -7.79 2.89
C LEU A 89 -9.13 -8.09 4.10
N VAL A 90 -9.51 -9.06 4.94
CA VAL A 90 -8.72 -9.51 6.09
C VAL A 90 -7.34 -10.01 5.64
N PHE A 91 -7.28 -10.79 4.54
CA PHE A 91 -6.02 -11.24 3.95
C PHE A 91 -5.11 -10.05 3.60
N LEU A 92 -5.61 -9.05 2.86
CA LEU A 92 -4.83 -7.86 2.51
C LEU A 92 -4.28 -7.17 3.76
N LEU A 93 -5.17 -6.87 4.72
CA LEU A 93 -4.80 -6.14 5.93
C LEU A 93 -3.79 -6.91 6.78
N LEU A 94 -4.02 -8.20 7.00
CA LEU A 94 -3.11 -9.04 7.79
C LEU A 94 -1.73 -9.14 7.12
N VAL A 95 -1.68 -9.46 5.84
CA VAL A 95 -0.40 -9.66 5.13
C VAL A 95 0.42 -8.37 5.12
N VAL A 96 -0.20 -7.22 4.81
CA VAL A 96 0.51 -5.94 4.76
C VAL A 96 0.97 -5.50 6.15
N GLN A 97 0.09 -5.55 7.17
CA GLN A 97 0.44 -5.12 8.53
C GLN A 97 1.46 -6.04 9.18
N LEU A 98 1.32 -7.36 9.01
CA LEU A 98 2.31 -8.32 9.51
C LEU A 98 3.65 -8.15 8.81
N SER A 99 3.67 -7.81 7.51
CA SER A 99 4.90 -7.51 6.79
C SER A 99 5.68 -6.38 7.46
N ASP A 100 5.01 -5.29 7.85
CA ASP A 100 5.68 -4.16 8.52
C ASP A 100 6.24 -4.57 9.89
N VAL A 101 5.48 -5.34 10.67
CA VAL A 101 5.94 -5.88 11.96
C VAL A 101 7.14 -6.82 11.78
N LEU A 102 7.07 -7.73 10.81
CA LEU A 102 8.14 -8.69 10.53
C LEU A 102 9.39 -7.99 9.97
N GLN A 103 9.24 -6.97 9.12
CA GLN A 103 10.36 -6.15 8.66
C GLN A 103 11.08 -5.47 9.84
N TYR A 104 10.32 -4.93 10.79
CA TYR A 104 10.89 -4.35 12.00
C TYR A 104 11.62 -5.42 12.85
N LEU A 105 10.99 -6.57 13.05
CA LEU A 105 11.56 -7.65 13.85
C LEU A 105 12.87 -8.18 13.25
N TRP A 106 12.86 -8.54 11.97
CA TRP A 106 14.06 -8.97 11.24
C TRP A 106 15.14 -7.89 11.18
N GLY A 107 14.72 -6.62 10.99
CA GLY A 107 15.63 -5.48 11.01
C GLY A 107 16.32 -5.30 12.36
N ARG A 108 15.64 -5.60 13.47
CA ARG A 108 16.23 -5.54 14.81
C ARG A 108 17.14 -6.74 15.12
N LEU A 109 16.78 -7.93 14.62
CA LEU A 109 17.53 -9.16 14.89
C LEU A 109 18.78 -9.31 14.02
N ALA A 110 18.67 -8.97 12.73
CA ALA A 110 19.71 -9.26 11.73
C ALA A 110 20.12 -8.04 10.88
N GLY A 111 19.48 -6.88 11.09
CA GLY A 111 19.71 -5.69 10.25
C GLY A 111 21.13 -5.12 10.43
N ARG A 112 21.81 -4.96 9.30
CA ARG A 112 23.17 -4.38 9.24
C ARG A 112 23.25 -3.20 8.29
N HIS A 113 22.50 -3.25 7.17
CA HIS A 113 22.59 -2.28 6.10
C HIS A 113 21.29 -1.50 5.98
N ALA A 114 21.32 -0.21 6.29
CA ALA A 114 20.14 0.65 6.13
C ALA A 114 19.86 0.91 4.64
N ILE A 115 18.58 0.76 4.22
CA ILE A 115 18.15 0.97 2.83
C ILE A 115 18.14 2.46 2.48
N ALA A 116 17.56 3.26 3.35
CA ALA A 116 17.39 4.69 3.12
C ALA A 116 17.66 5.48 4.41
N PRO A 117 18.94 5.68 4.79
CA PRO A 117 19.31 6.31 6.09
C PRO A 117 18.70 7.70 6.29
N GLN A 118 18.55 8.45 5.20
CA GLN A 118 17.99 9.81 5.24
C GLN A 118 16.46 9.86 5.41
N LEU A 119 15.74 8.83 4.97
CA LEU A 119 14.28 8.77 4.99
C LEU A 119 13.75 7.97 6.18
N SER A 120 14.30 6.79 6.36
CA SER A 120 13.90 5.84 7.40
C SER A 120 15.12 5.04 7.88
N PRO A 121 15.87 5.53 8.87
CA PRO A 121 17.10 4.88 9.34
C PRO A 121 16.88 3.50 9.96
N ALA A 122 15.66 3.21 10.40
CA ALA A 122 15.31 1.93 10.99
C ALA A 122 15.02 0.82 9.96
N LYS A 123 14.86 1.14 8.67
CA LYS A 123 14.61 0.14 7.62
C LYS A 123 15.93 -0.39 7.06
N THR A 124 16.14 -1.71 7.21
CA THR A 124 17.35 -2.43 6.75
C THR A 124 17.02 -3.37 5.61
N ILE A 125 18.04 -3.71 4.79
CA ILE A 125 17.91 -4.66 3.68
C ILE A 125 17.49 -6.04 4.22
N GLU A 126 18.18 -6.51 5.23
CA GLU A 126 17.94 -7.81 5.84
C GLU A 126 16.54 -7.87 6.48
N GLY A 127 16.15 -6.77 7.15
CA GLY A 127 14.82 -6.62 7.72
C GLY A 127 13.72 -6.68 6.67
N THR A 128 13.92 -5.96 5.57
CA THR A 128 12.95 -5.92 4.47
C THR A 128 12.82 -7.26 3.78
N LEU A 129 13.93 -7.91 3.42
CA LEU A 129 13.92 -9.23 2.77
C LEU A 129 13.30 -10.28 3.69
N GLY A 130 13.76 -10.36 4.94
CA GLY A 130 13.23 -11.31 5.92
C GLY A 130 11.74 -11.09 6.20
N GLY A 131 11.31 -9.83 6.33
CA GLY A 131 9.91 -9.48 6.57
C GLY A 131 9.00 -9.82 5.40
N ILE A 132 9.39 -9.46 4.17
CA ILE A 132 8.62 -9.76 2.96
C ILE A 132 8.49 -11.28 2.76
N LEU A 133 9.59 -12.02 2.85
CA LEU A 133 9.56 -13.48 2.69
C LEU A 133 8.71 -14.17 3.76
N SER A 134 8.86 -13.76 5.02
CA SER A 134 8.06 -14.31 6.12
C SER A 134 6.57 -13.99 5.96
N ALA A 135 6.23 -12.75 5.56
CA ALA A 135 4.85 -12.36 5.32
C ALA A 135 4.25 -13.07 4.10
N SER A 136 5.05 -13.34 3.05
CA SER A 136 4.60 -14.13 1.90
C SER A 136 4.33 -15.59 2.27
N ALA A 137 5.14 -16.18 3.13
CA ALA A 137 4.89 -17.52 3.67
C ALA A 137 3.62 -17.58 4.53
N LEU A 138 3.38 -16.55 5.36
CA LEU A 138 2.13 -16.43 6.12
C LEU A 138 0.92 -16.26 5.21
N GLY A 139 1.05 -15.46 4.14
CA GLY A 139 -0.01 -15.30 3.13
C GLY A 139 -0.32 -16.62 2.42
N ALA A 140 0.68 -17.44 2.10
CA ALA A 140 0.48 -18.79 1.58
C ALA A 140 -0.32 -19.67 2.57
N GLY A 141 -0.06 -19.56 3.87
CA GLY A 141 -0.81 -20.23 4.91
C GLY A 141 -2.27 -19.76 5.01
N LEU A 142 -2.56 -18.53 4.65
CA LEU A 142 -3.90 -17.95 4.62
C LEU A 142 -4.69 -18.26 3.32
N ALA A 143 -4.13 -19.04 2.41
CA ALA A 143 -4.80 -19.43 1.16
C ALA A 143 -6.17 -20.08 1.39
N SER A 144 -6.32 -20.82 2.49
CA SER A 144 -7.58 -21.51 2.85
C SER A 144 -8.79 -20.59 3.07
N ILE A 145 -8.55 -19.32 3.41
CA ILE A 145 -9.63 -18.33 3.61
C ILE A 145 -9.85 -17.42 2.40
N THR A 146 -9.13 -17.65 1.31
CA THR A 146 -9.18 -16.85 0.10
C THR A 146 -9.53 -17.71 -1.12
N PRO A 147 -9.94 -17.15 -2.24
CA PRO A 147 -10.17 -17.92 -3.48
C PRO A 147 -8.86 -18.37 -4.16
N PHE A 148 -7.71 -18.09 -3.56
CA PHE A 148 -6.40 -18.36 -4.15
C PHE A 148 -5.91 -19.76 -3.85
N THR A 149 -5.16 -20.33 -4.80
CA THR A 149 -4.29 -21.49 -4.52
C THR A 149 -3.09 -21.04 -3.67
N ILE A 150 -2.43 -21.99 -2.98
CA ILE A 150 -1.26 -21.69 -2.13
C ILE A 150 -0.17 -20.91 -2.88
N PRO A 151 0.26 -21.30 -4.11
CA PRO A 151 1.26 -20.52 -4.84
C PRO A 151 0.78 -19.14 -5.26
N GLU A 152 -0.50 -19.00 -5.63
CA GLU A 152 -1.08 -17.69 -5.96
C GLU A 152 -1.09 -16.78 -4.73
N ALA A 153 -1.55 -17.29 -3.58
CA ALA A 153 -1.54 -16.55 -2.32
C ALA A 153 -0.12 -16.09 -1.93
N ALA A 154 0.89 -16.94 -2.12
CA ALA A 154 2.29 -16.59 -1.88
C ALA A 154 2.77 -15.47 -2.82
N MET A 155 2.50 -15.59 -4.11
CA MET A 155 2.88 -14.59 -5.13
C MET A 155 2.18 -13.25 -4.92
N ILE A 156 0.87 -13.28 -4.64
CA ILE A 156 0.08 -12.08 -4.34
C ILE A 156 0.61 -11.42 -3.06
N SER A 157 0.88 -12.20 -2.01
CA SER A 157 1.45 -11.69 -0.77
C SER A 157 2.82 -11.06 -0.98
N LEU A 158 3.68 -11.67 -1.79
CA LEU A 158 4.98 -11.10 -2.16
C LEU A 158 4.81 -9.74 -2.84
N LEU A 159 3.89 -9.64 -3.78
CA LEU A 159 3.65 -8.39 -4.52
C LEU A 159 3.09 -7.29 -3.61
N ILE A 160 2.03 -7.59 -2.82
CA ILE A 160 1.40 -6.57 -1.97
C ILE A 160 2.32 -6.12 -0.82
N THR A 161 3.16 -6.99 -0.28
CA THR A 161 4.14 -6.62 0.76
C THR A 161 5.27 -5.76 0.20
N LEU A 162 5.73 -6.06 -1.01
CA LEU A 162 6.70 -5.23 -1.72
C LEU A 162 6.13 -3.82 -1.99
N LEU A 163 4.89 -3.75 -2.48
CA LEU A 163 4.20 -2.48 -2.69
C LEU A 163 3.94 -1.74 -1.37
N GLY A 164 3.58 -2.45 -0.30
CA GLY A 164 3.44 -1.88 1.04
C GLY A 164 4.74 -1.26 1.53
N PHE A 165 5.87 -1.94 1.37
CA PHE A 165 7.18 -1.41 1.69
C PHE A 165 7.49 -0.12 0.90
N LEU A 166 7.24 -0.12 -0.42
CA LEU A 166 7.42 1.05 -1.27
C LEU A 166 6.50 2.21 -0.86
N GLY A 167 5.24 1.91 -0.51
CA GLY A 167 4.28 2.87 0.02
C GLY A 167 4.77 3.54 1.30
N GLY A 168 5.21 2.74 2.27
CA GLY A 168 5.76 3.25 3.52
C GLY A 168 7.03 4.09 3.33
N LEU A 169 7.88 3.76 2.34
CA LEU A 169 9.02 4.62 1.97
C LEU A 169 8.58 5.94 1.36
N ALA A 170 7.59 5.92 0.45
CA ALA A 170 7.06 7.13 -0.18
C ALA A 170 6.47 8.09 0.87
N MET A 171 5.69 7.56 1.80
CA MET A 171 5.12 8.35 2.90
C MET A 171 6.19 8.88 3.86
N SER A 172 7.23 8.09 4.14
CA SER A 172 8.38 8.54 4.92
C SER A 172 9.09 9.70 4.24
N ALA A 173 9.32 9.61 2.91
CA ALA A 173 9.90 10.68 2.12
C ALA A 173 9.07 11.98 2.18
N ALA A 174 7.75 11.85 2.03
CA ALA A 174 6.82 12.97 2.13
C ALA A 174 6.85 13.63 3.52
N LYS A 175 6.94 12.85 4.60
CA LYS A 175 7.09 13.36 5.98
C LYS A 175 8.41 14.10 6.15
N ARG A 176 9.54 13.54 5.72
CA ARG A 176 10.87 14.17 5.84
C ARG A 176 10.99 15.45 5.05
N SER A 177 10.39 15.54 3.86
CA SER A 177 10.38 16.78 3.06
C SER A 177 9.69 17.95 3.78
N ARG A 178 8.82 17.65 4.76
CA ARG A 178 8.13 18.63 5.62
C ARG A 178 8.80 18.84 6.96
N GLY A 179 9.90 18.18 7.24
CA GLY A 179 10.56 18.24 8.56
C GLY A 179 9.74 17.61 9.69
N ILE A 180 8.72 16.80 9.36
CA ILE A 180 7.89 16.09 10.34
C ILE A 180 8.24 14.61 10.37
N LYS A 181 7.93 13.96 11.49
CA LYS A 181 8.10 12.51 11.67
C LYS A 181 6.77 11.78 11.47
N ASP A 182 5.71 12.29 12.01
CA ASP A 182 4.37 11.71 12.01
C ASP A 182 3.37 12.73 11.43
N TRP A 183 2.31 12.25 10.79
CA TRP A 183 1.29 13.12 10.18
C TRP A 183 0.40 13.81 11.22
N SER A 184 0.19 13.17 12.36
CA SER A 184 -0.56 13.75 13.48
C SER A 184 -0.22 13.02 14.78
N ASN A 185 -0.63 13.60 15.91
CA ASN A 185 -0.52 12.99 17.24
C ASN A 185 -1.88 12.48 17.74
N LEU A 186 -2.69 11.93 16.82
CA LEU A 186 -4.05 11.46 17.16
C LEU A 186 -4.01 10.32 18.20
N ILE A 187 -3.02 9.46 18.10
CA ILE A 187 -2.79 8.37 19.05
C ILE A 187 -1.50 8.69 19.82
N PRO A 188 -1.57 9.02 21.13
CA PRO A 188 -0.39 9.34 21.92
C PRO A 188 0.67 8.25 21.81
N GLY A 189 1.91 8.62 21.44
CA GLY A 189 3.03 7.69 21.28
C GLY A 189 3.02 6.81 20.00
N HIS A 190 1.97 6.87 19.18
CA HIS A 190 1.82 5.99 18.01
C HIS A 190 1.58 6.73 16.69
N GLY A 191 1.57 8.05 16.67
CA GLY A 191 1.39 8.85 15.46
C GLY A 191 -0.07 8.98 14.99
N GLY A 192 -0.28 9.23 13.72
CA GLY A 192 -1.60 9.46 13.12
C GLY A 192 -2.20 8.24 12.42
N MET A 193 -3.47 8.36 12.04
CA MET A 193 -4.18 7.34 11.24
C MET A 193 -3.49 7.07 9.90
N LEU A 194 -3.00 8.13 9.23
CA LEU A 194 -2.27 8.00 7.96
C LEU A 194 -0.93 7.27 8.11
N ASP A 195 -0.31 7.35 9.30
CA ASP A 195 0.93 6.62 9.59
C ASP A 195 0.70 5.10 9.72
N ARG A 196 -0.54 4.66 9.83
CA ARG A 196 -0.93 3.25 9.90
C ARG A 196 -1.39 2.67 8.56
N LEU A 197 -1.76 3.55 7.65
CA LEU A 197 -2.28 3.18 6.34
C LEU A 197 -1.26 3.45 5.22
N ASP A 198 -0.04 3.87 5.59
CA ASP A 198 1.00 4.25 4.65
C ASP A 198 1.51 3.08 3.78
N SER A 199 1.40 1.84 4.24
CA SER A 199 1.73 0.65 3.46
C SER A 199 0.54 0.17 2.60
N ILE A 200 -0.69 0.52 2.98
CA ILE A 200 -1.90 0.02 2.33
C ILE A 200 -2.25 0.82 1.08
N PHE A 201 -1.96 2.13 1.05
CA PHE A 201 -2.41 3.01 -0.03
C PHE A 201 -1.89 2.61 -1.41
N LEU A 202 -0.74 1.95 -1.48
CA LEU A 202 -0.16 1.47 -2.75
C LEU A 202 -0.50 0.00 -3.02
N SER A 203 -0.59 -0.83 -1.99
CA SER A 203 -0.90 -2.26 -2.13
C SER A 203 -2.38 -2.52 -2.43
N ALA A 204 -3.31 -1.78 -1.80
CA ALA A 204 -4.74 -2.01 -1.97
C ALA A 204 -5.25 -1.84 -3.40
N PRO A 205 -4.90 -0.79 -4.17
CA PRO A 205 -5.33 -0.65 -5.55
C PRO A 205 -4.85 -1.78 -6.45
N VAL A 206 -3.58 -2.18 -6.31
CA VAL A 206 -3.01 -3.28 -7.11
C VAL A 206 -3.70 -4.60 -6.78
N PHE A 207 -3.90 -4.87 -5.49
CA PHE A 207 -4.61 -6.06 -5.05
C PHE A 207 -6.05 -6.10 -5.56
N PHE A 208 -6.77 -4.97 -5.51
CA PHE A 208 -8.11 -4.85 -6.06
C PHE A 208 -8.15 -5.20 -7.56
N HIS A 209 -7.22 -4.66 -8.36
CA HIS A 209 -7.20 -4.93 -9.80
C HIS A 209 -6.79 -6.37 -10.12
N LEU A 210 -5.89 -6.96 -9.34
CA LEU A 210 -5.58 -8.38 -9.48
C LEU A 210 -6.82 -9.25 -9.28
N LEU A 211 -7.63 -8.93 -8.25
CA LEU A 211 -8.88 -9.65 -8.01
C LEU A 211 -9.90 -9.40 -9.11
N LEU A 212 -10.04 -8.16 -9.55
CA LEU A 212 -10.98 -7.78 -10.60
C LEU A 212 -10.69 -8.53 -11.91
N TYR A 213 -9.42 -8.67 -12.30
CA TYR A 213 -9.07 -9.33 -13.56
C TYR A 213 -8.88 -10.85 -13.45
N GLY A 214 -8.49 -11.34 -12.29
CA GLY A 214 -8.18 -12.76 -12.09
C GLY A 214 -9.34 -13.59 -11.55
N TRP A 215 -10.21 -13.00 -10.73
CA TRP A 215 -11.22 -13.74 -9.95
C TRP A 215 -12.61 -13.08 -9.94
N SER A 216 -12.85 -12.01 -10.68
CA SER A 216 -14.22 -11.50 -10.85
C SER A 216 -14.91 -12.13 -12.05
N ALA A 217 -16.25 -12.33 -11.94
CA ALA A 217 -17.10 -12.84 -13.02
C ALA A 217 -17.31 -11.79 -14.11
#